data_492a2e9ba4c8aad1d25e713b43ab15fb
#
_entry.id   492a2e9ba4c8aad1d25e713b43ab15fb
#
_cell.length_a   1.000
_cell.length_b   1.000
_cell.length_c   1.000
_cell.angle_alpha   90.00
_cell.angle_beta   90.00
_cell.angle_gamma   90.00
#
_symmetry.space_group_name_H-M   'P 1'
#
loop_
_entity.id
_entity.type
_entity.pdbx_description
1 polymer ?
#
loop_
_entity_poly.entity_id
_entity_poly.type
_entity_poly.pdbx_seq_one_letter_code
_entity_poly.pdbx_strand_id
1 'polypeptide(L)'
;MSGAQRRMEQSIFGYRVLKHLGDGAASRVYAVRHPKTKQIWALKHVTVTDPERDQRFLDQVLQEYEVSSKLDHPTIRGVYELCKSRSGVFKVNGLGLVMELVDATPLSELPRPPMAECVSIFLEVTKALQHMHDRGFVHADMKPLNILINEDGTPKIIDLGQACKIGTVKNRVQGTPGFLAPEQAARHEITPQTDVFNLGATMWWTLLRQHAPVARNADGESRGGHQLSAKGEPKQPRQLDSSIPEELSVLIMRCIEEKPYQRVKIAWILKKLEEIGRSLVPVKKVTARTAG
;
A
#
# COMPACT_ATOMS: atom_id res chain seq x y z
N MET A 1 38.48 34.49 -15.73
CA MET A 1 37.37 35.01 -14.91
C MET A 1 36.22 34.04 -15.06
N SER A 2 35.86 33.43 -13.94
CA SER A 2 34.99 32.27 -13.82
C SER A 2 33.55 32.64 -14.11
N GLY A 3 32.99 32.10 -15.20
CA GLY A 3 31.55 32.06 -15.44
C GLY A 3 30.92 30.91 -14.69
N ALA A 4 30.65 31.05 -13.41
CA ALA A 4 29.80 30.13 -12.67
C ALA A 4 28.37 30.24 -13.25
N GLN A 5 28.01 29.33 -14.14
CA GLN A 5 26.64 29.13 -14.55
C GLN A 5 25.80 28.85 -13.30
N ARG A 6 25.05 29.86 -12.82
CA ARG A 6 23.97 29.64 -11.87
C ARG A 6 23.00 28.64 -12.54
N ARG A 7 23.08 27.36 -12.17
CA ARG A 7 21.99 26.40 -12.43
C ARG A 7 20.75 27.05 -11.84
N MET A 8 19.82 27.46 -12.67
CA MET A 8 18.50 27.91 -12.22
C MET A 8 17.94 26.79 -11.35
N GLU A 9 17.80 27.07 -10.07
CA GLU A 9 17.21 26.11 -9.11
C GLU A 9 15.79 25.82 -9.58
N GLN A 10 15.53 24.59 -10.02
CA GLN A 10 14.21 24.19 -10.48
C GLN A 10 13.23 24.28 -9.30
N SER A 11 12.15 25.01 -9.48
CA SER A 11 11.08 25.18 -8.49
C SER A 11 9.77 24.68 -9.10
N ILE A 12 9.01 23.92 -8.29
CA ILE A 12 7.65 23.41 -8.65
C ILE A 12 6.71 23.88 -7.55
N PHE A 13 5.66 24.64 -7.89
CA PHE A 13 4.70 25.26 -6.96
C PHE A 13 5.38 26.09 -5.84
N GLY A 14 6.52 26.72 -6.13
CA GLY A 14 7.30 27.46 -5.13
C GLY A 14 8.20 26.63 -4.24
N TYR A 15 8.15 25.32 -4.31
CA TYR A 15 9.06 24.42 -3.64
C TYR A 15 10.34 24.22 -4.44
N ARG A 16 11.51 24.34 -3.78
CA ARG A 16 12.81 24.06 -4.41
C ARG A 16 12.97 22.57 -4.60
N VAL A 17 13.19 22.11 -5.84
CA VAL A 17 13.48 20.70 -6.14
C VAL A 17 14.88 20.35 -5.67
N LEU A 18 15.00 19.28 -4.90
CA LEU A 18 16.26 18.72 -4.40
C LEU A 18 16.71 17.50 -5.21
N LYS A 19 15.78 16.58 -5.45
CA LYS A 19 16.07 15.30 -6.11
C LYS A 19 14.79 14.77 -6.80
N HIS A 20 14.93 14.15 -7.95
CA HIS A 20 13.89 13.30 -8.53
C HIS A 20 13.91 11.94 -7.82
N LEU A 21 12.75 11.48 -7.35
CA LEU A 21 12.59 10.24 -6.57
C LEU A 21 12.06 9.10 -7.42
N GLY A 22 11.24 9.38 -8.44
CA GLY A 22 10.69 8.37 -9.31
C GLY A 22 9.56 8.87 -10.22
N ASP A 23 9.18 8.03 -11.16
CA ASP A 23 8.10 8.28 -12.12
C ASP A 23 6.94 7.33 -11.87
N GLY A 24 5.72 7.87 -11.88
CA GLY A 24 4.47 7.12 -11.96
C GLY A 24 3.89 7.18 -13.37
N ALA A 25 2.74 6.55 -13.61
CA ALA A 25 2.10 6.44 -14.94
C ALA A 25 1.85 7.80 -15.64
N ALA A 26 1.62 8.86 -14.88
CA ALA A 26 1.48 10.23 -15.38
C ALA A 26 1.93 11.25 -14.33
N SER A 27 2.74 10.86 -13.38
CA SER A 27 3.23 11.72 -12.31
C SER A 27 4.73 11.54 -12.14
N ARG A 28 5.37 12.59 -11.63
CA ARG A 28 6.76 12.56 -11.17
C ARG A 28 6.80 12.89 -9.70
N VAL A 29 7.64 12.19 -8.96
CA VAL A 29 7.81 12.42 -7.53
C VAL A 29 9.19 13.03 -7.29
N TYR A 30 9.22 14.10 -6.51
CA TYR A 30 10.43 14.83 -6.18
C TYR A 30 10.59 14.99 -4.67
N ALA A 31 11.82 14.92 -4.17
CA ALA A 31 12.15 15.52 -2.88
C ALA A 31 12.26 17.03 -3.07
N VAL A 32 11.52 17.79 -2.26
CA VAL A 32 11.44 19.24 -2.37
C VAL A 32 11.63 19.89 -1.01
N ARG A 33 12.12 21.15 -1.02
CA ARG A 33 12.29 21.96 0.19
C ARG A 33 11.29 23.10 0.22
N HIS A 34 10.55 23.22 1.30
CA HIS A 34 9.64 24.35 1.52
C HIS A 34 10.43 25.68 1.60
N PRO A 35 10.02 26.74 0.89
CA PRO A 35 10.83 27.96 0.76
C PRO A 35 11.05 28.69 2.09
N LYS A 36 10.05 28.70 2.98
CA LYS A 36 10.10 29.39 4.27
C LYS A 36 10.61 28.48 5.40
N THR A 37 9.94 27.35 5.66
CA THR A 37 10.23 26.48 6.81
C THR A 37 11.49 25.63 6.63
N LYS A 38 12.01 25.52 5.39
CA LYS A 38 13.16 24.68 5.01
C LYS A 38 12.90 23.17 5.17
N GLN A 39 11.72 22.78 5.59
CA GLN A 39 11.31 21.39 5.73
C GLN A 39 11.33 20.68 4.39
N ILE A 40 11.70 19.40 4.41
CA ILE A 40 11.80 18.56 3.19
C ILE A 40 10.55 17.68 3.11
N TRP A 41 9.98 17.63 1.89
CA TRP A 41 8.75 16.90 1.57
C TRP A 41 8.92 16.08 0.30
N ALA A 42 8.05 15.11 0.08
CA ALA A 42 7.83 14.54 -1.23
C ALA A 42 6.74 15.35 -1.96
N LEU A 43 6.96 15.62 -3.25
CA LEU A 43 5.99 16.29 -4.12
C LEU A 43 5.68 15.37 -5.31
N LYS A 44 4.46 14.85 -5.35
CA LYS A 44 3.90 14.13 -6.51
C LYS A 44 3.29 15.16 -7.47
N HIS A 45 3.91 15.32 -8.63
CA HIS A 45 3.52 16.32 -9.64
C HIS A 45 2.90 15.64 -10.85
N VAL A 46 1.67 16.03 -11.17
CA VAL A 46 0.95 15.65 -12.39
C VAL A 46 0.78 16.87 -13.27
N THR A 47 1.16 16.78 -14.54
CA THR A 47 0.99 17.81 -15.55
C THR A 47 0.03 17.31 -16.63
N VAL A 48 -0.95 18.13 -16.98
CA VAL A 48 -1.86 17.85 -18.09
C VAL A 48 -1.22 18.31 -19.37
N THR A 49 -0.97 17.38 -20.27
CA THR A 49 -0.53 17.66 -21.65
C THR A 49 -1.68 17.47 -22.64
N ASP A 50 -2.51 16.50 -22.41
CA ASP A 50 -3.73 16.19 -23.17
C ASP A 50 -4.93 16.15 -22.19
N PRO A 51 -5.85 17.15 -22.25
CA PRO A 51 -6.97 17.24 -21.30
C PRO A 51 -7.90 16.03 -21.31
N GLU A 52 -8.14 15.38 -22.45
CA GLU A 52 -9.06 14.25 -22.54
C GLU A 52 -8.44 12.99 -21.94
N ARG A 53 -7.15 12.77 -22.12
CA ARG A 53 -6.43 11.60 -21.60
C ARG A 53 -6.00 11.78 -20.16
N ASP A 54 -5.62 12.98 -19.77
CA ASP A 54 -4.89 13.21 -18.52
C ASP A 54 -5.84 13.60 -17.36
N GLN A 55 -7.12 13.94 -17.64
CA GLN A 55 -8.10 14.31 -16.61
C GLN A 55 -8.18 13.24 -15.50
N ARG A 56 -8.18 11.98 -15.87
CA ARG A 56 -8.21 10.85 -14.92
C ARG A 56 -7.06 10.87 -13.90
N PHE A 57 -5.90 11.40 -14.27
CA PHE A 57 -4.74 11.47 -13.36
C PHE A 57 -4.88 12.64 -12.39
N LEU A 58 -5.49 13.74 -12.83
CA LEU A 58 -5.86 14.83 -11.94
C LEU A 58 -6.91 14.37 -10.92
N ASP A 59 -7.94 13.66 -11.38
CA ASP A 59 -9.01 13.13 -10.53
C ASP A 59 -8.43 12.16 -9.49
N GLN A 60 -7.44 11.34 -9.89
CA GLN A 60 -6.74 10.42 -8.99
C GLN A 60 -5.96 11.15 -7.89
N VAL A 61 -5.25 12.26 -8.22
CA VAL A 61 -4.53 13.06 -7.23
C VAL A 61 -5.51 13.79 -6.29
N LEU A 62 -6.63 14.29 -6.82
CA LEU A 62 -7.68 14.91 -6.01
C LEU A 62 -8.30 13.90 -5.04
N GLN A 63 -8.58 12.69 -5.52
CA GLN A 63 -9.09 11.59 -4.71
C GLN A 63 -8.07 11.18 -3.63
N GLU A 64 -6.79 11.04 -4.00
CA GLU A 64 -5.71 10.73 -3.06
C GLU A 64 -5.63 11.80 -1.95
N TYR A 65 -5.71 13.09 -2.31
CA TYR A 65 -5.73 14.17 -1.33
C TYR A 65 -6.99 14.13 -0.44
N GLU A 66 -8.19 13.93 -1.05
CA GLU A 66 -9.45 13.89 -0.29
C GLU A 66 -9.44 12.77 0.77
N VAL A 67 -8.93 11.60 0.42
CA VAL A 67 -8.85 10.47 1.36
C VAL A 67 -7.76 10.73 2.40
N SER A 68 -6.53 11.02 1.95
CA SER A 68 -5.37 11.17 2.84
C SER A 68 -5.55 12.27 3.87
N SER A 69 -6.21 13.39 3.50
CA SER A 69 -6.46 14.51 4.42
C SER A 69 -7.42 14.19 5.58
N LYS A 70 -8.12 13.06 5.51
CA LYS A 70 -9.05 12.56 6.56
C LYS A 70 -8.45 11.46 7.42
N LEU A 71 -7.19 11.07 7.14
CA LEU A 71 -6.50 9.99 7.80
C LEU A 71 -5.34 10.55 8.63
N ASP A 72 -5.27 10.14 9.88
CA ASP A 72 -4.14 10.42 10.78
C ASP A 72 -3.75 9.11 11.48
N HIS A 73 -2.72 8.47 10.96
CA HIS A 73 -2.22 7.18 11.46
C HIS A 73 -0.73 7.05 11.18
N PRO A 74 0.10 6.62 12.14
CA PRO A 74 1.56 6.56 11.98
C PRO A 74 2.01 5.67 10.81
N THR A 75 1.25 4.63 10.48
CA THR A 75 1.54 3.70 9.38
C THR A 75 1.01 4.18 8.03
N ILE A 76 0.30 5.31 7.94
CA ILE A 76 -0.18 5.89 6.67
C ILE A 76 0.65 7.14 6.37
N ARG A 77 1.10 7.29 5.12
CA ARG A 77 1.84 8.48 4.70
C ARG A 77 0.95 9.72 4.79
N GLY A 78 1.42 10.70 5.56
CA GLY A 78 0.73 11.97 5.73
C GLY A 78 0.78 12.83 4.47
N VAL A 79 -0.27 13.63 4.24
CA VAL A 79 -0.30 14.69 3.23
C VAL A 79 -0.27 16.06 3.90
N TYR A 80 0.42 17.00 3.25
CA TYR A 80 0.56 18.36 3.76
C TYR A 80 -0.38 19.34 3.04
N GLU A 81 -0.28 19.40 1.71
CA GLU A 81 -1.13 20.30 0.92
C GLU A 81 -1.32 19.83 -0.53
N LEU A 82 -2.35 20.36 -1.19
CA LEU A 82 -2.62 20.20 -2.60
C LEU A 82 -2.38 21.52 -3.34
N CYS A 83 -1.34 21.55 -4.17
CA CYS A 83 -1.01 22.68 -5.03
C CYS A 83 -1.69 22.54 -6.38
N LYS A 84 -2.14 23.70 -6.95
CA LYS A 84 -2.79 23.74 -8.27
C LYS A 84 -2.10 24.77 -9.17
N SER A 85 -1.70 24.36 -10.37
CA SER A 85 -1.33 25.29 -11.42
C SER A 85 -2.50 25.51 -12.38
N ARG A 86 -2.63 26.73 -12.90
CA ARG A 86 -3.72 27.11 -13.80
C ARG A 86 -3.16 27.75 -15.08
N SER A 87 -3.78 27.42 -16.20
CA SER A 87 -3.58 28.10 -17.48
C SER A 87 -4.80 28.98 -17.73
N GLY A 88 -4.62 30.31 -17.72
CA GLY A 88 -5.73 31.24 -17.75
C GLY A 88 -6.57 31.23 -16.46
N VAL A 89 -7.83 31.73 -16.60
CA VAL A 89 -8.69 31.95 -15.41
C VAL A 89 -9.28 30.67 -14.83
N PHE A 90 -9.55 29.65 -15.65
CA PHE A 90 -10.36 28.49 -15.23
C PHE A 90 -9.73 27.11 -15.43
N LYS A 91 -8.69 26.98 -16.25
CA LYS A 91 -8.15 25.66 -16.61
C LYS A 91 -7.01 25.23 -15.69
N VAL A 92 -7.24 24.18 -14.88
CA VAL A 92 -6.17 23.51 -14.12
C VAL A 92 -5.33 22.71 -15.12
N ASN A 93 -4.03 22.99 -15.18
CA ASN A 93 -3.09 22.31 -16.06
C ASN A 93 -2.05 21.47 -15.32
N GLY A 94 -2.13 21.41 -13.99
CA GLY A 94 -1.29 20.57 -13.17
C GLY A 94 -1.69 20.58 -11.70
N LEU A 95 -1.38 19.48 -11.02
CA LEU A 95 -1.56 19.30 -9.59
C LEU A 95 -0.25 18.87 -8.95
N GLY A 96 0.00 19.34 -7.74
CA GLY A 96 1.09 18.90 -6.87
C GLY A 96 0.53 18.43 -5.53
N LEU A 97 0.77 17.18 -5.16
CA LEU A 97 0.47 16.67 -3.83
C LEU A 97 1.75 16.68 -2.99
N VAL A 98 1.79 17.58 -2.00
CA VAL A 98 2.89 17.66 -1.03
C VAL A 98 2.59 16.72 0.12
N MET A 99 3.52 15.83 0.41
CA MET A 99 3.32 14.73 1.35
C MET A 99 4.60 14.41 2.13
N GLU A 100 4.47 13.65 3.18
CA GLU A 100 5.58 13.13 3.96
C GLU A 100 6.64 12.48 3.06
N LEU A 101 7.90 12.93 3.22
CA LEU A 101 9.03 12.24 2.61
C LEU A 101 9.38 11.04 3.49
N VAL A 102 9.22 9.85 2.93
CA VAL A 102 9.54 8.59 3.60
C VAL A 102 10.83 8.06 2.99
N ASP A 103 11.90 7.98 3.79
CA ASP A 103 13.18 7.40 3.39
C ASP A 103 13.20 5.93 3.83
N ALA A 104 12.63 5.08 3.01
CA ALA A 104 12.40 3.67 3.33
C ALA A 104 12.34 2.83 2.05
N THR A 105 12.49 1.52 2.20
CA THR A 105 12.54 0.58 1.07
C THR A 105 11.20 -0.14 0.91
N PRO A 106 10.67 -0.29 -0.32
CA PRO A 106 9.47 -1.08 -0.57
C PRO A 106 9.64 -2.54 -0.11
N LEU A 107 8.62 -3.09 0.54
CA LEU A 107 8.60 -4.50 0.97
C LEU A 107 8.82 -5.48 -0.19
N SER A 108 8.46 -5.06 -1.41
CA SER A 108 8.71 -5.84 -2.64
C SER A 108 10.19 -5.97 -2.99
N GLU A 109 11.03 -5.02 -2.59
CA GLU A 109 12.46 -4.96 -2.91
C GLU A 109 13.34 -5.58 -1.81
N LEU A 110 12.79 -5.74 -0.61
CA LEU A 110 13.48 -6.39 0.50
C LEU A 110 13.51 -7.91 0.30
N PRO A 111 14.53 -8.61 0.82
CA PRO A 111 14.45 -10.06 1.00
C PRO A 111 13.26 -10.40 1.91
N ARG A 112 12.85 -11.67 1.91
CA ARG A 112 11.78 -12.11 2.84
C ARG A 112 12.21 -11.79 4.28
N PRO A 113 11.47 -10.96 5.03
CA PRO A 113 11.79 -10.70 6.42
C PRO A 113 11.65 -11.95 7.29
N PRO A 114 12.32 -12.02 8.44
CA PRO A 114 12.07 -13.05 9.46
C PRO A 114 10.57 -13.13 9.82
N MET A 115 10.09 -14.31 10.19
CA MET A 115 8.65 -14.56 10.40
C MET A 115 8.02 -13.61 11.43
N ALA A 116 8.69 -13.36 12.55
CA ALA A 116 8.21 -12.44 13.58
C ALA A 116 8.09 -10.99 13.05
N GLU A 117 9.03 -10.58 12.21
CA GLU A 117 9.01 -9.26 11.56
C GLU A 117 7.88 -9.17 10.53
N CYS A 118 7.69 -10.21 9.70
CA CYS A 118 6.54 -10.27 8.79
C CYS A 118 5.21 -10.07 9.54
N VAL A 119 5.02 -10.79 10.66
CA VAL A 119 3.80 -10.69 11.47
C VAL A 119 3.65 -9.27 12.06
N SER A 120 4.74 -8.67 12.55
CA SER A 120 4.74 -7.30 13.08
C SER A 120 4.36 -6.28 12.01
N ILE A 121 4.96 -6.37 10.81
CA ILE A 121 4.64 -5.50 9.67
C ILE A 121 3.14 -5.59 9.33
N PHE A 122 2.61 -6.81 9.19
CA PHE A 122 1.21 -7.00 8.81
C PHE A 122 0.24 -6.64 9.93
N LEU A 123 0.63 -6.72 11.19
CA LEU A 123 -0.16 -6.21 12.31
C LEU A 123 -0.36 -4.69 12.19
N GLU A 124 0.72 -3.92 11.97
CA GLU A 124 0.65 -2.47 11.83
C GLU A 124 -0.09 -2.05 10.55
N VAL A 125 0.14 -2.74 9.42
CA VAL A 125 -0.61 -2.52 8.17
C VAL A 125 -2.12 -2.78 8.39
N THR A 126 -2.47 -3.83 9.12
CA THR A 126 -3.88 -4.16 9.41
C THR A 126 -4.54 -3.10 10.29
N LYS A 127 -3.84 -2.55 11.29
CA LYS A 127 -4.31 -1.41 12.10
C LYS A 127 -4.60 -0.19 11.24
N ALA A 128 -3.71 0.11 10.30
CA ALA A 128 -3.88 1.22 9.37
C ALA A 128 -5.08 1.03 8.45
N LEU A 129 -5.30 -0.17 7.92
CA LEU A 129 -6.49 -0.49 7.12
C LEU A 129 -7.77 -0.37 7.94
N GLN A 130 -7.78 -0.86 9.20
CA GLN A 130 -8.93 -0.68 10.08
C GLN A 130 -9.23 0.80 10.31
N HIS A 131 -8.21 1.63 10.56
CA HIS A 131 -8.35 3.07 10.71
C HIS A 131 -9.00 3.73 9.47
N MET A 132 -8.65 3.27 8.25
CA MET A 132 -9.31 3.72 7.02
C MET A 132 -10.77 3.28 6.96
N HIS A 133 -11.06 2.02 7.27
CA HIS A 133 -12.42 1.45 7.23
C HIS A 133 -13.34 2.16 8.23
N ASP A 134 -12.88 2.45 9.45
CA ASP A 134 -13.63 3.17 10.48
C ASP A 134 -13.98 4.61 10.03
N ARG A 135 -13.24 5.16 9.06
CA ARG A 135 -13.49 6.47 8.44
C ARG A 135 -14.25 6.41 7.12
N GLY A 136 -14.73 5.21 6.76
CA GLY A 136 -15.54 5.00 5.56
C GLY A 136 -14.75 4.85 4.26
N PHE A 137 -13.45 4.56 4.33
CA PHE A 137 -12.58 4.41 3.16
C PHE A 137 -12.00 3.00 3.04
N VAL A 138 -11.73 2.61 1.78
CA VAL A 138 -11.05 1.37 1.40
C VAL A 138 -9.80 1.76 0.61
N HIS A 139 -8.69 1.09 0.84
CA HIS A 139 -7.42 1.33 0.13
C HIS A 139 -7.48 0.86 -1.33
N ALA A 140 -8.02 -0.34 -1.54
CA ALA A 140 -8.30 -0.97 -2.84
C ALA A 140 -7.09 -1.21 -3.77
N ASP A 141 -5.85 -1.08 -3.28
CA ASP A 141 -4.62 -1.45 -4.02
C ASP A 141 -3.47 -1.83 -3.06
N MET A 142 -3.78 -2.58 -1.99
CA MET A 142 -2.75 -3.06 -1.07
C MET A 142 -1.87 -4.10 -1.77
N LYS A 143 -0.55 -3.85 -1.74
CA LYS A 143 0.48 -4.71 -2.34
C LYS A 143 1.84 -4.41 -1.71
N PRO A 144 2.85 -5.30 -1.85
CA PRO A 144 4.17 -5.09 -1.24
C PRO A 144 4.88 -3.81 -1.68
N LEU A 145 4.64 -3.34 -2.91
CA LEU A 145 5.22 -2.09 -3.42
C LEU A 145 4.68 -0.85 -2.69
N ASN A 146 3.44 -0.91 -2.17
CA ASN A 146 2.79 0.19 -1.46
C ASN A 146 3.04 0.18 0.06
N ILE A 147 3.88 -0.73 0.55
CA ILE A 147 4.33 -0.80 1.93
C ILE A 147 5.83 -0.53 1.97
N LEU A 148 6.22 0.63 2.47
CA LEU A 148 7.62 0.96 2.72
C LEU A 148 8.02 0.49 4.11
N ILE A 149 9.24 -0.01 4.24
CA ILE A 149 9.80 -0.45 5.52
C ILE A 149 10.95 0.49 5.88
N ASN A 150 10.80 1.20 6.99
CA ASN A 150 11.83 2.06 7.56
C ASN A 150 13.00 1.23 8.09
N GLU A 151 14.14 1.88 8.38
CA GLU A 151 15.33 1.23 8.96
C GLU A 151 15.06 0.57 10.31
N ASP A 152 14.10 1.08 11.09
CA ASP A 152 13.65 0.51 12.37
C ASP A 152 12.65 -0.65 12.23
N GLY A 153 12.32 -1.06 10.99
CA GLY A 153 11.37 -2.13 10.69
C GLY A 153 9.90 -1.69 10.70
N THR A 154 9.59 -0.42 10.96
CA THR A 154 8.20 0.05 10.96
C THR A 154 7.66 0.24 9.54
N PRO A 155 6.43 -0.23 9.25
CA PRO A 155 5.84 -0.06 7.93
C PRO A 155 5.18 1.32 7.74
N LYS A 156 5.19 1.80 6.50
CA LYS A 156 4.46 2.99 6.04
C LYS A 156 3.71 2.66 4.75
N ILE A 157 2.38 2.77 4.78
CA ILE A 157 1.53 2.63 3.60
C ILE A 157 1.63 3.91 2.78
N ILE A 158 1.87 3.74 1.47
CA ILE A 158 1.93 4.84 0.49
C ILE A 158 0.92 4.60 -0.63
N ASP A 159 0.66 5.65 -1.42
CA ASP A 159 -0.18 5.61 -2.62
C ASP A 159 -1.66 5.26 -2.37
N LEU A 160 -2.41 6.25 -1.90
CA LEU A 160 -3.87 6.18 -1.75
C LEU A 160 -4.63 6.57 -3.05
N GLY A 161 -3.97 6.57 -4.21
CA GLY A 161 -4.56 6.96 -5.48
C GLY A 161 -5.69 6.05 -5.98
N GLN A 162 -5.84 4.86 -5.42
CA GLN A 162 -6.96 3.94 -5.69
C GLN A 162 -8.00 3.91 -4.57
N ALA A 163 -7.70 4.54 -3.42
CA ALA A 163 -8.58 4.54 -2.26
C ALA A 163 -9.92 5.20 -2.60
N CYS A 164 -10.99 4.71 -2.02
CA CYS A 164 -12.35 5.19 -2.29
C CYS A 164 -13.26 5.00 -1.08
N LYS A 165 -14.45 5.61 -1.11
CA LYS A 165 -15.48 5.36 -0.10
C LYS A 165 -15.99 3.92 -0.18
N ILE A 166 -16.36 3.36 0.96
CA ILE A 166 -17.02 2.04 1.05
C ILE A 166 -18.29 2.06 0.16
N GLY A 167 -18.52 0.98 -0.59
CA GLY A 167 -19.65 0.85 -1.51
C GLY A 167 -19.42 1.46 -2.91
N THR A 168 -18.23 2.01 -3.18
CA THR A 168 -17.92 2.55 -4.51
C THR A 168 -17.89 1.45 -5.56
N VAL A 169 -18.59 1.67 -6.69
CA VAL A 169 -18.46 0.87 -7.91
C VAL A 169 -17.59 1.64 -8.90
N LYS A 170 -16.48 1.02 -9.32
CA LYS A 170 -15.53 1.68 -10.25
C LYS A 170 -15.91 1.40 -11.70
N ASN A 171 -15.84 2.43 -12.55
CA ASN A 171 -16.21 2.33 -13.98
C ASN A 171 -15.27 1.44 -14.80
N ARG A 172 -14.08 1.14 -14.29
CA ARG A 172 -13.05 0.29 -14.91
C ARG A 172 -12.38 -0.58 -13.87
N VAL A 173 -11.77 -1.67 -14.31
CA VAL A 173 -10.92 -2.48 -13.44
C VAL A 173 -9.75 -1.64 -12.95
N GLN A 174 -9.57 -1.58 -11.63
CA GLN A 174 -8.51 -0.84 -10.97
C GLN A 174 -7.93 -1.69 -9.83
N GLY A 175 -6.62 -1.59 -9.65
CA GLY A 175 -5.82 -2.40 -8.76
C GLY A 175 -4.67 -3.07 -9.51
N THR A 176 -3.82 -3.77 -8.80
CA THR A 176 -2.60 -4.35 -9.35
C THR A 176 -2.81 -5.83 -9.67
N PRO A 177 -2.55 -6.28 -10.92
CA PRO A 177 -2.63 -7.69 -11.29
C PRO A 177 -1.82 -8.59 -10.31
N GLY A 178 -2.44 -9.70 -9.90
CA GLY A 178 -1.85 -10.62 -8.92
C GLY A 178 -2.17 -10.31 -7.46
N PHE A 179 -2.74 -9.11 -7.18
CA PHE A 179 -3.28 -8.71 -5.87
C PHE A 179 -4.76 -8.35 -5.97
N LEU A 180 -5.30 -8.28 -7.19
CA LEU A 180 -6.65 -7.84 -7.50
C LEU A 180 -7.68 -8.84 -6.96
N ALA A 181 -8.62 -8.35 -6.15
CA ALA A 181 -9.71 -9.15 -5.64
C ALA A 181 -10.74 -9.49 -6.75
N PRO A 182 -11.46 -10.63 -6.66
CA PRO A 182 -12.44 -11.03 -7.66
C PRO A 182 -13.51 -9.95 -7.94
N GLU A 183 -14.03 -9.30 -6.91
CA GLU A 183 -15.01 -8.22 -7.05
C GLU A 183 -14.46 -6.97 -7.73
N GLN A 184 -13.15 -6.67 -7.57
CA GLN A 184 -12.50 -5.58 -8.31
C GLN A 184 -12.42 -5.90 -9.82
N ALA A 185 -12.06 -7.15 -10.17
CA ALA A 185 -12.03 -7.62 -11.55
C ALA A 185 -13.45 -7.61 -12.18
N ALA A 186 -14.46 -7.98 -11.40
CA ALA A 186 -15.86 -7.98 -11.80
C ALA A 186 -16.53 -6.59 -11.78
N ARG A 187 -15.80 -5.54 -11.29
CA ARG A 187 -16.32 -4.18 -11.11
C ARG A 187 -17.56 -4.10 -10.21
N HIS A 188 -17.58 -4.92 -9.18
CA HIS A 188 -18.58 -4.84 -8.10
C HIS A 188 -18.19 -3.80 -7.06
N GLU A 189 -19.01 -3.65 -6.02
CA GLU A 189 -18.77 -2.74 -4.91
C GLU A 189 -17.45 -3.02 -4.20
N ILE A 190 -16.69 -1.97 -3.96
CA ILE A 190 -15.46 -1.99 -3.17
C ILE A 190 -15.81 -1.82 -1.69
N THR A 191 -15.43 -2.78 -0.88
CA THR A 191 -15.75 -2.85 0.55
C THR A 191 -14.50 -3.14 1.38
N PRO A 192 -14.55 -3.05 2.72
CA PRO A 192 -13.46 -3.50 3.58
C PRO A 192 -12.96 -4.92 3.27
N GLN A 193 -13.84 -5.79 2.77
CA GLN A 193 -13.47 -7.15 2.38
C GLN A 193 -12.55 -7.19 1.14
N THR A 194 -12.57 -6.15 0.32
CA THR A 194 -11.61 -5.99 -0.78
C THR A 194 -10.19 -5.81 -0.24
N ASP A 195 -10.00 -4.94 0.76
CA ASP A 195 -8.70 -4.77 1.42
C ASP A 195 -8.25 -6.04 2.16
N VAL A 196 -9.18 -6.78 2.75
CA VAL A 196 -8.86 -8.08 3.37
C VAL A 196 -8.27 -9.04 2.34
N PHE A 197 -8.83 -9.11 1.13
CA PHE A 197 -8.27 -9.93 0.06
C PHE A 197 -6.89 -9.44 -0.37
N ASN A 198 -6.78 -8.13 -0.67
CA ASN A 198 -5.49 -7.55 -1.10
C ASN A 198 -4.40 -7.74 -0.03
N LEU A 199 -4.75 -7.61 1.26
CA LEU A 199 -3.85 -7.88 2.40
C LEU A 199 -3.43 -9.36 2.43
N GLY A 200 -4.37 -10.29 2.30
CA GLY A 200 -4.08 -11.72 2.24
C GLY A 200 -3.15 -12.10 1.08
N ALA A 201 -3.43 -11.55 -0.12
CA ALA A 201 -2.57 -11.72 -1.29
C ALA A 201 -1.17 -11.09 -1.09
N THR A 202 -1.09 -9.98 -0.35
CA THR A 202 0.17 -9.32 0.01
C THR A 202 0.97 -10.16 1.00
N MET A 203 0.34 -10.71 2.04
CA MET A 203 0.98 -11.65 2.97
C MET A 203 1.49 -12.90 2.26
N TRP A 204 0.66 -13.49 1.40
CA TRP A 204 1.05 -14.63 0.57
C TRP A 204 2.30 -14.33 -0.23
N TRP A 205 2.30 -13.22 -0.99
CA TRP A 205 3.43 -12.85 -1.83
C TRP A 205 4.70 -12.57 -1.00
N THR A 206 4.57 -11.90 0.12
CA THR A 206 5.72 -11.58 0.99
C THR A 206 6.40 -12.85 1.50
N LEU A 207 5.63 -13.87 1.85
CA LEU A 207 6.15 -15.12 2.37
C LEU A 207 6.69 -16.07 1.29
N LEU A 208 6.05 -16.11 0.13
CA LEU A 208 6.30 -17.13 -0.89
C LEU A 208 6.90 -16.59 -2.18
N ARG A 209 6.95 -15.26 -2.36
CA ARG A 209 7.44 -14.57 -3.57
C ARG A 209 6.72 -15.00 -4.87
N GLN A 210 5.49 -15.41 -4.75
CA GLN A 210 4.60 -15.78 -5.84
C GLN A 210 3.18 -15.29 -5.55
N HIS A 211 2.37 -15.07 -6.60
CA HIS A 211 1.00 -14.60 -6.42
C HIS A 211 0.09 -15.69 -5.84
N ALA A 212 -0.90 -15.27 -5.06
CA ALA A 212 -1.91 -16.18 -4.54
C ALA A 212 -2.70 -16.83 -5.69
N PRO A 213 -3.10 -18.11 -5.58
CA PRO A 213 -3.73 -18.88 -6.66
C PRO A 213 -5.09 -18.34 -7.13
N VAL A 214 -5.79 -17.62 -6.25
CA VAL A 214 -7.11 -17.02 -6.53
C VAL A 214 -7.03 -15.54 -6.91
N ALA A 215 -5.83 -14.94 -6.92
CA ALA A 215 -5.66 -13.57 -7.37
C ALA A 215 -5.89 -13.45 -8.87
N ARG A 216 -6.59 -12.40 -9.30
CA ARG A 216 -7.01 -12.20 -10.69
C ARG A 216 -6.08 -11.24 -11.43
N ASN A 217 -6.03 -11.37 -12.76
CA ASN A 217 -5.51 -10.36 -13.66
C ASN A 217 -6.63 -9.36 -14.05
N ALA A 218 -6.31 -8.39 -14.91
CA ALA A 218 -7.30 -7.41 -15.39
C ALA A 218 -8.43 -8.04 -16.22
N ASP A 219 -8.19 -9.22 -16.82
CA ASP A 219 -9.15 -9.96 -17.64
C ASP A 219 -10.00 -10.92 -16.79
N GLY A 220 -9.80 -10.94 -15.46
CA GLY A 220 -10.53 -11.80 -14.53
C GLY A 220 -10.03 -13.23 -14.43
N GLU A 221 -8.97 -13.60 -15.13
CA GLU A 221 -8.38 -14.92 -15.06
C GLU A 221 -7.55 -15.11 -13.77
N SER A 222 -7.55 -16.31 -13.21
CA SER A 222 -6.78 -16.65 -12.02
C SER A 222 -5.29 -16.80 -12.38
N ARG A 223 -4.42 -16.15 -11.61
CA ARG A 223 -2.96 -16.36 -11.68
C ARG A 223 -2.56 -17.39 -10.62
N GLY A 224 -2.15 -18.57 -11.00
CA GLY A 224 -1.59 -19.50 -10.02
C GLY A 224 -1.98 -20.96 -10.22
N GLY A 225 -2.25 -21.37 -11.46
CA GLY A 225 -2.60 -22.76 -11.79
C GLY A 225 -1.62 -23.83 -11.28
N HIS A 226 -0.37 -23.49 -11.01
CA HIS A 226 0.64 -24.40 -10.46
C HIS A 226 0.56 -24.62 -8.93
N GLN A 227 -0.30 -23.87 -8.24
CA GLN A 227 -0.45 -23.93 -6.77
C GLN A 227 -1.71 -24.69 -6.34
N LEU A 228 -2.33 -25.43 -7.26
CA LEU A 228 -3.45 -26.28 -6.95
C LEU A 228 -2.97 -27.65 -6.42
N SER A 229 -3.72 -28.20 -5.48
CA SER A 229 -3.56 -29.59 -5.05
C SER A 229 -4.03 -30.54 -6.16
N ALA A 230 -3.77 -31.85 -6.00
CA ALA A 230 -4.28 -32.89 -6.91
C ALA A 230 -5.82 -32.88 -7.05
N LYS A 231 -6.54 -32.27 -6.10
CA LYS A 231 -8.00 -32.09 -6.12
C LYS A 231 -8.44 -30.74 -6.75
N GLY A 232 -7.51 -29.95 -7.31
CA GLY A 232 -7.81 -28.62 -7.87
C GLY A 232 -8.02 -27.52 -6.83
N GLU A 233 -7.83 -27.81 -5.53
CA GLU A 233 -7.94 -26.82 -4.46
C GLU A 233 -6.62 -26.04 -4.29
N PRO A 234 -6.67 -24.74 -3.89
CA PRO A 234 -5.47 -23.98 -3.58
C PRO A 234 -4.67 -24.64 -2.46
N LYS A 235 -3.34 -24.85 -2.69
CA LYS A 235 -2.44 -25.27 -1.62
C LYS A 235 -2.35 -24.17 -0.58
N GLN A 236 -2.29 -24.56 0.68
CA GLN A 236 -2.07 -23.60 1.76
C GLN A 236 -0.60 -23.13 1.78
N PRO A 237 -0.31 -21.90 2.26
CA PRO A 237 1.06 -21.39 2.37
C PRO A 237 2.03 -22.37 3.06
N ARG A 238 1.61 -23.00 4.17
CA ARG A 238 2.43 -23.97 4.92
C ARG A 238 2.74 -25.26 4.11
N GLN A 239 1.89 -25.63 3.18
CA GLN A 239 2.17 -26.78 2.29
C GLN A 239 3.23 -26.47 1.25
N LEU A 240 3.44 -25.19 0.95
CA LEU A 240 4.47 -24.69 0.04
C LEU A 240 5.78 -24.38 0.76
N ASP A 241 5.68 -23.93 2.01
CA ASP A 241 6.81 -23.68 2.90
C ASP A 241 6.44 -24.04 4.34
N SER A 242 7.00 -25.14 4.83
CA SER A 242 6.74 -25.68 6.18
C SER A 242 7.21 -24.77 7.32
N SER A 243 8.06 -23.77 7.05
CA SER A 243 8.49 -22.77 8.04
C SER A 243 7.39 -21.77 8.41
N ILE A 244 6.32 -21.70 7.62
CA ILE A 244 5.16 -20.82 7.88
C ILE A 244 4.31 -21.44 8.99
N PRO A 245 3.99 -20.71 10.09
CA PRO A 245 3.09 -21.19 11.13
C PRO A 245 1.71 -21.56 10.58
N GLU A 246 1.11 -22.64 11.12
CA GLU A 246 -0.20 -23.12 10.69
C GLU A 246 -1.27 -22.03 10.80
N GLU A 247 -1.28 -21.31 11.93
CA GLU A 247 -2.24 -20.25 12.19
C GLU A 247 -2.13 -19.11 11.19
N LEU A 248 -0.90 -18.75 10.76
CA LEU A 248 -0.68 -17.73 9.72
C LEU A 248 -1.11 -18.24 8.35
N SER A 249 -0.85 -19.50 8.05
CA SER A 249 -1.29 -20.15 6.82
C SER A 249 -2.84 -20.12 6.69
N VAL A 250 -3.53 -20.54 7.74
CA VAL A 250 -5.01 -20.50 7.81
C VAL A 250 -5.53 -19.07 7.71
N LEU A 251 -4.91 -18.12 8.42
CA LEU A 251 -5.29 -16.70 8.36
C LEU A 251 -5.26 -16.19 6.91
N ILE A 252 -4.16 -16.44 6.19
CA ILE A 252 -4.01 -16.00 4.79
C ILE A 252 -5.09 -16.61 3.91
N MET A 253 -5.36 -17.92 4.03
CA MET A 253 -6.40 -18.58 3.25
C MET A 253 -7.79 -17.96 3.48
N ARG A 254 -8.11 -17.64 4.75
CA ARG A 254 -9.36 -16.98 5.12
C ARG A 254 -9.49 -15.55 4.60
N CYS A 255 -8.36 -14.88 4.35
CA CYS A 255 -8.37 -13.55 3.73
C CYS A 255 -8.63 -13.60 2.22
N ILE A 256 -8.11 -14.63 1.52
CA ILE A 256 -8.17 -14.74 0.06
C ILE A 256 -9.36 -15.56 -0.46
N GLU A 257 -10.37 -15.82 0.38
CA GLU A 257 -11.62 -16.44 -0.07
C GLU A 257 -12.19 -15.69 -1.28
N GLU A 258 -12.69 -16.43 -2.26
CA GLU A 258 -13.19 -15.82 -3.52
C GLU A 258 -14.36 -14.87 -3.26
N LYS A 259 -15.32 -15.30 -2.44
CA LYS A 259 -16.51 -14.50 -2.12
C LYS A 259 -16.25 -13.57 -0.95
N PRO A 260 -16.48 -12.25 -1.07
CA PRO A 260 -16.20 -11.28 0.00
C PRO A 260 -16.82 -11.63 1.35
N TYR A 261 -18.07 -12.14 1.36
CA TYR A 261 -18.78 -12.48 2.61
C TYR A 261 -18.23 -13.73 3.32
N GLN A 262 -17.38 -14.53 2.68
CA GLN A 262 -16.69 -15.67 3.29
C GLN A 262 -15.37 -15.29 3.95
N ARG A 263 -14.83 -14.11 3.61
CA ARG A 263 -13.59 -13.61 4.21
C ARG A 263 -13.80 -13.20 5.65
N VAL A 264 -12.75 -13.29 6.43
CA VAL A 264 -12.72 -12.83 7.81
C VAL A 264 -12.83 -11.31 7.90
N LYS A 265 -13.29 -10.80 9.04
CA LYS A 265 -13.31 -9.36 9.32
C LYS A 265 -11.93 -8.87 9.74
N ILE A 266 -11.61 -7.60 9.45
CA ILE A 266 -10.32 -6.98 9.77
C ILE A 266 -9.96 -7.10 11.26
N ALA A 267 -10.92 -6.94 12.17
CA ALA A 267 -10.72 -7.08 13.61
C ALA A 267 -10.30 -8.51 14.03
N TRP A 268 -10.75 -9.53 13.29
CA TRP A 268 -10.32 -10.90 13.54
C TRP A 268 -8.87 -11.13 13.06
N ILE A 269 -8.48 -10.50 11.94
CA ILE A 269 -7.09 -10.54 11.44
C ILE A 269 -6.16 -9.93 12.48
N LEU A 270 -6.49 -8.75 13.02
CA LEU A 270 -5.72 -8.09 14.08
C LEU A 270 -5.49 -9.03 15.27
N LYS A 271 -6.56 -9.58 15.82
CA LYS A 271 -6.49 -10.51 16.95
C LYS A 271 -5.56 -11.70 16.64
N LYS A 272 -5.69 -12.29 15.44
CA LYS A 272 -4.87 -13.45 15.06
C LYS A 272 -3.41 -13.10 14.87
N LEU A 273 -3.08 -11.97 14.24
CA LEU A 273 -1.70 -11.52 14.09
C LEU A 273 -1.06 -11.22 15.46
N GLU A 274 -1.80 -10.66 16.42
CA GLU A 274 -1.30 -10.47 17.79
C GLU A 274 -1.04 -11.81 18.52
N GLU A 275 -1.93 -12.79 18.36
CA GLU A 275 -1.76 -14.13 18.92
C GLU A 275 -0.52 -14.82 18.34
N ILE A 276 -0.36 -14.80 17.00
CA ILE A 276 0.78 -15.38 16.30
C ILE A 276 2.08 -14.64 16.68
N GLY A 277 2.05 -13.31 16.73
CA GLY A 277 3.22 -12.50 17.10
C GLY A 277 3.75 -12.88 18.50
N ARG A 278 2.85 -13.05 19.47
CA ARG A 278 3.20 -13.48 20.84
C ARG A 278 3.84 -14.88 20.86
N SER A 279 3.41 -15.81 20.03
CA SER A 279 3.97 -17.16 19.96
C SER A 279 5.35 -17.22 19.31
N LEU A 280 5.68 -16.24 18.45
CA LEU A 280 6.97 -16.17 17.74
C LEU A 280 8.07 -15.47 18.54
N VAL A 281 7.73 -14.73 19.60
CA VAL A 281 8.72 -14.12 20.49
C VAL A 281 9.20 -15.22 21.46
N PRO A 282 10.51 -15.54 21.52
CA PRO A 282 11.00 -16.52 22.48
C PRO A 282 10.67 -16.07 23.90
N VAL A 283 9.95 -16.90 24.66
CA VAL A 283 9.79 -16.70 26.11
C VAL A 283 11.19 -16.76 26.71
N LYS A 284 11.77 -15.63 27.15
CA LYS A 284 12.98 -15.63 27.96
C LYS A 284 12.68 -16.50 29.18
N LYS A 285 13.22 -17.72 29.22
CA LYS A 285 13.19 -18.52 30.44
C LYS A 285 13.86 -17.68 31.53
N VAL A 286 13.08 -17.25 32.48
CA VAL A 286 13.61 -16.73 33.74
C VAL A 286 14.26 -17.90 34.42
N THR A 287 15.55 -18.06 34.26
CA THR A 287 16.32 -18.96 35.10
C THR A 287 16.27 -18.39 36.52
N ALA A 288 15.47 -19.03 37.37
CA ALA A 288 15.52 -18.79 38.80
C ALA A 288 16.95 -19.03 39.24
N ARG A 289 17.68 -18.00 39.62
CA ARG A 289 18.91 -18.14 40.36
C ARG A 289 18.50 -18.75 41.71
N THR A 290 18.74 -20.03 41.85
CA THR A 290 18.83 -20.67 43.18
C THR A 290 20.00 -20.01 43.87
N ALA A 291 19.68 -19.16 44.88
CA ALA A 291 20.65 -18.71 45.85
C ALA A 291 21.07 -19.92 46.66
N GLY A 292 22.33 -20.30 46.54
CA GLY A 292 23.07 -21.19 47.47
C GLY A 292 23.89 -20.33 48.42
#